data_e27a10e4bb9913ed3176e39795c6d930
#
_entry.id   e27a10e4bb9913ed3176e39795c6d930
#
_cell.length_a   1.000
_cell.length_b   1.000
_cell.length_c   1.000
_cell.angle_alpha   90.00
_cell.angle_beta   90.00
_cell.angle_gamma   90.00
#
_symmetry.space_group_name_H-M   'P 1'
#
loop_
_entity.id
_entity.type
_entity.pdbx_description
1 polymer ?
#
loop_
_entity_poly.entity_id
_entity_poly.type
_entity_poly.pdbx_seq_one_letter_code
_entity_poly.pdbx_strand_id
1 'polypeptide(L)'
;VKARKVEGLDPAAPLRPNAACIVATRLAEMLELAGPALDPAAAEAQHDLRIAAKRLRYVLEIVEPCFGPEAKAARKAAKELQGVLGEIHDCDVMLPSAGGVESLRVLLRTRRELLFQCFCELWLAESGRGTWTALERALRA
;
A
#
# COMPACT_ATOMS: atom_id res chain seq x y z
N VAL A 1 11.60 2.61 3.20
CA VAL A 1 11.36 2.07 4.55
C VAL A 1 11.86 0.61 4.62
N LYS A 2 12.50 0.27 5.70
CA LYS A 2 13.01 -1.08 5.91
C LYS A 2 11.85 -2.04 6.24
N ALA A 3 11.85 -3.22 5.61
CA ALA A 3 10.85 -4.24 5.88
C ALA A 3 11.02 -4.79 7.31
N ARG A 4 9.90 -4.99 8.00
CA ARG A 4 9.89 -5.68 9.29
C ARG A 4 10.29 -7.14 9.11
N LYS A 5 11.02 -7.64 10.08
CA LYS A 5 11.27 -9.07 10.19
C LYS A 5 9.97 -9.81 10.48
N VAL A 6 9.73 -10.89 9.77
CA VAL A 6 8.57 -11.75 10.03
C VAL A 6 8.92 -12.72 11.17
N GLU A 7 8.14 -12.68 12.24
CA GLU A 7 8.28 -13.57 13.38
C GLU A 7 7.35 -14.78 13.25
N GLY A 8 7.67 -15.85 13.95
CA GLY A 8 6.78 -17.02 14.04
C GLY A 8 6.81 -17.97 12.83
N LEU A 9 7.81 -17.84 11.95
CA LEU A 9 7.98 -18.77 10.83
C LEU A 9 8.53 -20.11 11.31
N ASP A 10 7.90 -21.21 10.86
CA ASP A 10 8.31 -22.56 11.12
C ASP A 10 8.50 -23.32 9.79
N PRO A 11 9.77 -23.61 9.38
CA PRO A 11 10.03 -24.30 8.12
C PRO A 11 9.41 -25.71 8.05
N ALA A 12 9.14 -26.32 9.19
CA ALA A 12 8.52 -27.65 9.28
C ALA A 12 6.98 -27.61 9.20
N ALA A 13 6.38 -26.42 9.33
CA ALA A 13 4.93 -26.24 9.28
C ALA A 13 4.42 -26.21 7.82
N PRO A 14 3.12 -26.48 7.60
CA PRO A 14 2.51 -26.28 6.29
C PRO A 14 2.62 -24.82 5.82
N LEU A 15 2.40 -24.61 4.51
CA LEU A 15 2.50 -23.30 3.89
C LEU A 15 1.55 -22.26 4.53
N ARG A 16 0.29 -22.63 4.77
CA ARG A 16 -0.74 -21.69 5.22
C ARG A 16 -0.39 -20.93 6.50
N PRO A 17 0.03 -21.58 7.61
CA PRO A 17 0.42 -20.85 8.82
C PRO A 17 1.59 -19.87 8.60
N ASN A 18 2.58 -20.27 7.83
CA ASN A 18 3.72 -19.41 7.49
C ASN A 18 3.28 -18.24 6.60
N ALA A 19 2.45 -18.52 5.61
CA ALA A 19 1.87 -17.47 4.75
C ALA A 19 1.05 -16.47 5.56
N ALA A 20 0.25 -16.94 6.53
CA ALA A 20 -0.52 -16.08 7.41
C ALA A 20 0.38 -15.13 8.22
N CYS A 21 1.50 -15.62 8.76
CA CYS A 21 2.46 -14.79 9.48
C CYS A 21 3.07 -13.70 8.58
N ILE A 22 3.43 -14.07 7.35
CA ILE A 22 4.03 -13.13 6.41
C ILE A 22 3.02 -12.06 6.01
N VAL A 23 1.81 -12.45 5.61
CA VAL A 23 0.77 -11.51 5.19
C VAL A 23 0.37 -10.58 6.34
N ALA A 24 0.19 -11.12 7.56
CA ALA A 24 -0.15 -10.32 8.74
C ALA A 24 0.91 -9.24 9.01
N THR A 25 2.20 -9.58 8.89
CA THR A 25 3.30 -8.63 9.08
C THR A 25 3.26 -7.52 8.02
N ARG A 26 3.09 -7.89 6.75
CA ARG A 26 3.03 -6.91 5.64
C ARG A 26 1.80 -6.01 5.73
N LEU A 27 0.67 -6.56 6.13
CA LEU A 27 -0.56 -5.80 6.36
C LEU A 27 -0.39 -4.80 7.51
N ALA A 28 0.17 -5.24 8.63
CA ALA A 28 0.41 -4.37 9.78
C ALA A 28 1.34 -3.19 9.43
N GLU A 29 2.40 -3.43 8.67
CA GLU A 29 3.29 -2.36 8.18
C GLU A 29 2.51 -1.32 7.37
N MET A 30 1.70 -1.78 6.43
CA MET A 30 0.92 -0.89 5.57
C MET A 30 -0.08 -0.06 6.38
N LEU A 31 -0.81 -0.69 7.29
CA LEU A 31 -1.81 -0.01 8.11
C LEU A 31 -1.18 1.07 9.01
N GLU A 32 0.00 0.82 9.56
CA GLU A 32 0.70 1.81 10.38
C GLU A 32 1.19 3.02 9.57
N LEU A 33 1.59 2.80 8.33
CA LEU A 33 2.10 3.87 7.47
C LEU A 33 0.98 4.70 6.83
N ALA A 34 -0.25 4.23 6.85
CA ALA A 34 -1.37 4.90 6.21
C ALA A 34 -1.73 6.23 6.88
N GLY A 35 -1.77 6.28 8.22
CA GLY A 35 -2.12 7.50 8.95
C GLY A 35 -1.24 8.69 8.58
N PRO A 36 0.09 8.58 8.73
CA PRO A 36 1.01 9.66 8.33
C PRO A 36 0.90 10.06 6.86
N ALA A 37 0.61 9.13 5.97
CA ALA A 37 0.48 9.37 4.53
C ALA A 37 -0.76 10.21 4.16
N LEU A 38 -1.74 10.34 5.04
CA LEU A 38 -2.94 11.15 4.81
C LEU A 38 -2.70 12.66 4.95
N ASP A 39 -1.52 13.08 5.38
CA ASP A 39 -1.10 14.47 5.30
C ASP A 39 -0.67 14.77 3.85
N PRO A 40 -1.29 15.76 3.17
CA PRO A 40 -0.96 16.06 1.77
C PRO A 40 0.48 16.49 1.55
N ALA A 41 1.15 17.03 2.57
CA ALA A 41 2.55 17.46 2.50
C ALA A 41 3.55 16.34 2.82
N ALA A 42 3.10 15.17 3.26
CA ALA A 42 3.97 14.09 3.72
C ALA A 42 4.43 13.18 2.58
N ALA A 43 5.22 13.72 1.66
CA ALA A 43 5.72 12.99 0.48
C ALA A 43 6.49 11.72 0.85
N GLU A 44 7.33 11.78 1.88
CA GLU A 44 8.11 10.63 2.34
C GLU A 44 7.21 9.52 2.92
N ALA A 45 6.21 9.89 3.73
CA ALA A 45 5.25 8.95 4.30
C ALA A 45 4.42 8.27 3.18
N GLN A 46 4.04 9.01 2.15
CA GLN A 46 3.32 8.47 1.00
C GLN A 46 4.18 7.49 0.21
N HIS A 47 5.45 7.79 0.04
CA HIS A 47 6.41 6.89 -0.60
C HIS A 47 6.60 5.60 0.22
N ASP A 48 6.73 5.71 1.54
CA ASP A 48 6.86 4.56 2.42
C ASP A 48 5.61 3.68 2.38
N LEU A 49 4.43 4.29 2.36
CA LEU A 49 3.17 3.55 2.21
C LEU A 49 3.11 2.81 0.88
N ARG A 50 3.56 3.44 -0.21
CA ARG A 50 3.67 2.78 -1.53
C ARG A 50 4.51 1.52 -1.46
N ILE A 51 5.66 1.60 -0.80
CA ILE A 51 6.56 0.43 -0.64
C ILE A 51 5.88 -0.67 0.17
N ALA A 52 5.20 -0.31 1.26
CA ALA A 52 4.48 -1.29 2.08
C ALA A 52 3.33 -1.95 1.31
N ALA A 53 2.55 -1.18 0.55
CA ALA A 53 1.49 -1.70 -0.30
C ALA A 53 2.03 -2.65 -1.38
N LYS A 54 3.16 -2.31 -1.99
CA LYS A 54 3.86 -3.17 -2.96
C LYS A 54 4.27 -4.50 -2.34
N ARG A 55 4.83 -4.48 -1.14
CA ARG A 55 5.25 -5.70 -0.44
C ARG A 55 4.05 -6.61 -0.13
N LEU A 56 2.97 -6.03 0.38
CA LEU A 56 1.73 -6.77 0.66
C LEU A 56 1.18 -7.38 -0.64
N ARG A 57 1.09 -6.60 -1.70
CA ARG A 57 0.60 -7.07 -2.99
C ARG A 57 1.39 -8.27 -3.50
N TYR A 58 2.72 -8.21 -3.49
CA TYR A 58 3.56 -9.28 -4.01
C TYR A 58 3.41 -10.57 -3.21
N VAL A 59 3.33 -10.47 -1.90
CA VAL A 59 3.08 -11.66 -1.07
C VAL A 59 1.72 -12.26 -1.38
N LEU A 60 0.68 -11.42 -1.47
CA LEU A 60 -0.68 -11.87 -1.78
C LEU A 60 -0.79 -12.51 -3.17
N GLU A 61 -0.04 -12.02 -4.15
CA GLU A 61 0.00 -12.65 -5.49
C GLU A 61 0.45 -14.12 -5.42
N ILE A 62 1.32 -14.44 -4.46
CA ILE A 62 1.83 -15.80 -4.29
C ILE A 62 0.87 -16.67 -3.47
N VAL A 63 0.33 -16.13 -2.37
CA VAL A 63 -0.38 -16.93 -1.35
C VAL A 63 -1.89 -16.75 -1.35
N GLU A 64 -2.43 -15.94 -2.25
CA GLU A 64 -3.88 -15.69 -2.36
C GLU A 64 -4.72 -16.98 -2.34
N PRO A 65 -4.34 -18.06 -3.04
CA PRO A 65 -5.13 -19.30 -3.00
C PRO A 65 -5.30 -19.90 -1.62
N CYS A 66 -4.41 -19.60 -0.69
CA CYS A 66 -4.51 -20.09 0.69
C CYS A 66 -5.64 -19.43 1.48
N PHE A 67 -6.09 -18.23 1.08
CA PHE A 67 -6.98 -17.38 1.89
C PHE A 67 -8.27 -16.96 1.19
N GLY A 68 -8.39 -17.22 -0.11
CA GLY A 68 -9.64 -17.04 -0.85
C GLY A 68 -9.98 -15.62 -1.26
N PRO A 69 -11.31 -15.30 -1.37
CA PRO A 69 -11.76 -14.03 -1.96
C PRO A 69 -11.30 -12.77 -1.23
N GLU A 70 -11.15 -12.84 0.09
CA GLU A 70 -10.72 -11.72 0.91
C GLU A 70 -9.27 -11.33 0.60
N ALA A 71 -8.41 -12.32 0.35
CA ALA A 71 -7.04 -12.08 -0.08
C ALA A 71 -6.98 -11.50 -1.49
N LYS A 72 -7.85 -11.95 -2.38
CA LYS A 72 -7.98 -11.42 -3.73
C LYS A 72 -8.39 -9.95 -3.71
N ALA A 73 -9.38 -9.59 -2.91
CA ALA A 73 -9.85 -8.21 -2.76
C ALA A 73 -8.74 -7.31 -2.19
N ALA A 74 -8.04 -7.77 -1.16
CA ALA A 74 -6.92 -7.04 -0.57
C ALA A 74 -5.77 -6.85 -1.55
N ARG A 75 -5.45 -7.87 -2.35
CA ARG A 75 -4.41 -7.76 -3.39
C ARG A 75 -4.75 -6.69 -4.41
N LYS A 76 -6.00 -6.67 -4.88
CA LYS A 76 -6.47 -5.66 -5.85
C LYS A 76 -6.39 -4.26 -5.25
N ALA A 77 -6.86 -4.08 -4.02
CA ALA A 77 -6.79 -2.81 -3.31
C ALA A 77 -5.36 -2.34 -3.11
N ALA A 78 -4.46 -3.21 -2.69
CA ALA A 78 -3.04 -2.89 -2.53
C ALA A 78 -2.39 -2.47 -3.85
N LYS A 79 -2.77 -3.13 -4.95
CA LYS A 79 -2.29 -2.78 -6.30
C LYS A 79 -2.75 -1.38 -6.72
N GLU A 80 -4.00 -1.04 -6.47
CA GLU A 80 -4.52 0.29 -6.77
C GLU A 80 -3.86 1.37 -5.93
N LEU A 81 -3.67 1.13 -4.63
CA LEU A 81 -2.93 2.04 -3.73
C LEU A 81 -1.51 2.26 -4.23
N GLN A 82 -0.81 1.19 -4.57
CA GLN A 82 0.54 1.27 -5.11
C GLN A 82 0.59 2.12 -6.38
N GLY A 83 -0.39 1.96 -7.27
CA GLY A 83 -0.47 2.70 -8.53
C GLY A 83 -0.63 4.20 -8.31
N VAL A 84 -1.60 4.61 -7.51
CA VAL A 84 -1.86 6.03 -7.22
C VAL A 84 -0.68 6.66 -6.49
N LEU A 85 -0.16 6.00 -5.47
CA LEU A 85 1.00 6.49 -4.71
C LEU A 85 2.26 6.54 -5.57
N GLY A 86 2.40 5.65 -6.55
CA GLY A 86 3.48 5.67 -7.53
C GLY A 86 3.42 6.90 -8.42
N GLU A 87 2.24 7.27 -8.90
CA GLU A 87 2.05 8.48 -9.70
C GLU A 87 2.30 9.76 -8.88
N ILE A 88 1.92 9.78 -7.59
CA ILE A 88 2.27 10.88 -6.67
C ILE A 88 3.79 10.99 -6.54
N HIS A 89 4.46 9.87 -6.32
CA HIS A 89 5.92 9.83 -6.21
C HIS A 89 6.60 10.35 -7.49
N ASP A 90 6.08 9.98 -8.65
CA ASP A 90 6.60 10.47 -9.94
C ASP A 90 6.50 12.00 -10.04
N CYS A 91 5.38 12.59 -9.60
CA CYS A 91 5.25 14.04 -9.54
C CYS A 91 6.29 14.67 -8.60
N ASP A 92 6.51 14.07 -7.43
CA ASP A 92 7.49 14.55 -6.45
C ASP A 92 8.92 14.48 -6.98
N VAL A 93 9.25 13.46 -7.76
CA VAL A 93 10.57 13.31 -8.41
C VAL A 93 10.73 14.32 -9.54
N MET A 94 9.68 14.57 -10.33
CA MET A 94 9.74 15.45 -11.49
C MET A 94 9.71 16.94 -11.14
N LEU A 95 9.07 17.34 -10.03
CA LEU A 95 8.94 18.74 -9.63
C LEU A 95 10.28 19.49 -9.54
N PRO A 96 11.32 18.95 -8.88
CA PRO A 96 12.63 19.64 -8.87
C PRO A 96 13.25 19.78 -10.26
N SER A 97 13.01 18.83 -11.17
CA SER A 97 13.53 18.85 -12.54
C SER A 97 12.80 19.83 -13.45
N ALA A 98 11.64 20.34 -13.05
CA ALA A 98 10.89 21.35 -13.81
C ALA A 98 11.64 22.70 -13.86
N GLY A 99 12.55 22.95 -12.91
CA GLY A 99 13.39 24.15 -12.87
C GLY A 99 12.58 25.44 -12.89
N GLY A 100 12.89 26.34 -13.81
CA GLY A 100 12.20 27.63 -13.99
C GLY A 100 10.97 27.57 -14.91
N VAL A 101 10.54 26.41 -15.38
CA VAL A 101 9.37 26.29 -16.27
C VAL A 101 8.09 26.26 -15.42
N GLU A 102 7.54 27.46 -15.19
CA GLU A 102 6.38 27.64 -14.29
C GLU A 102 5.13 26.85 -14.72
N SER A 103 4.84 26.83 -16.02
CA SER A 103 3.69 26.07 -16.54
C SER A 103 3.80 24.58 -16.23
N LEU A 104 5.00 24.00 -16.32
CA LEU A 104 5.25 22.60 -15.98
C LEU A 104 5.10 22.38 -14.47
N ARG A 105 5.61 23.28 -13.65
CA ARG A 105 5.48 23.21 -12.19
C ARG A 105 4.03 23.24 -11.75
N VAL A 106 3.23 24.15 -12.31
CA VAL A 106 1.79 24.24 -12.03
C VAL A 106 1.08 22.95 -12.43
N LEU A 107 1.38 22.42 -13.61
CA LEU A 107 0.81 21.16 -14.08
C LEU A 107 1.11 20.01 -13.11
N LEU A 108 2.36 19.85 -12.71
CA LEU A 108 2.78 18.77 -11.80
C LEU A 108 2.16 18.90 -10.42
N ARG A 109 2.06 20.12 -9.88
CA ARG A 109 1.41 20.37 -8.58
C ARG A 109 -0.07 20.06 -8.64
N THR A 110 -0.76 20.51 -9.69
CA THR A 110 -2.19 20.25 -9.88
C THR A 110 -2.46 18.76 -10.00
N ARG A 111 -1.65 18.05 -10.80
CA ARG A 111 -1.76 16.60 -10.95
C ARG A 111 -1.54 15.90 -9.61
N ARG A 112 -0.53 16.32 -8.85
CA ARG A 112 -0.23 15.74 -7.53
C ARG A 112 -1.39 15.92 -6.56
N GLU A 113 -2.01 17.08 -6.53
CA GLU A 113 -3.19 17.35 -5.68
C GLU A 113 -4.36 16.44 -6.03
N LEU A 114 -4.66 16.29 -7.33
CA LEU A 114 -5.73 15.40 -7.79
C LEU A 114 -5.44 13.94 -7.45
N LEU A 115 -4.21 13.49 -7.62
CA LEU A 115 -3.79 12.14 -7.27
C LEU A 115 -3.87 11.89 -5.76
N PHE A 116 -3.51 12.89 -4.96
CA PHE A 116 -3.64 12.79 -3.50
C PHE A 116 -5.11 12.63 -3.09
N GLN A 117 -6.03 13.38 -3.70
CA GLN A 117 -7.47 13.20 -3.48
C GLN A 117 -7.93 11.79 -3.86
N CYS A 118 -7.48 11.28 -4.99
CA CYS A 118 -7.76 9.91 -5.42
C CYS A 118 -7.26 8.88 -4.40
N PHE A 119 -6.06 9.09 -3.87
CA PHE A 119 -5.51 8.24 -2.81
C PHE A 119 -6.39 8.24 -1.56
N CYS A 120 -6.78 9.42 -1.09
CA CYS A 120 -7.65 9.54 0.09
C CYS A 120 -9.00 8.85 -0.12
N GLU A 121 -9.62 9.05 -1.27
CA GLU A 121 -10.90 8.42 -1.60
C GLU A 121 -10.78 6.90 -1.65
N LEU A 122 -9.72 6.39 -2.28
CA LEU A 122 -9.46 4.96 -2.37
C LEU A 122 -9.22 4.36 -0.99
N TRP A 123 -8.40 5.00 -0.17
CA TRP A 123 -8.12 4.53 1.18
C TRP A 123 -9.39 4.49 2.04
N LEU A 124 -10.20 5.55 2.01
CA LEU A 124 -11.46 5.60 2.75
C LEU A 124 -12.48 4.57 2.25
N ALA A 125 -12.57 4.36 0.94
CA ALA A 125 -13.46 3.38 0.35
C ALA A 125 -13.10 1.95 0.80
N GLU A 126 -11.83 1.57 0.73
CA GLU A 126 -11.38 0.24 1.12
C GLU A 126 -11.50 0.02 2.63
N SER A 127 -11.19 1.03 3.44
CA SER A 127 -11.39 0.97 4.89
C SER A 127 -12.87 0.85 5.25
N GLY A 128 -13.74 1.58 4.55
CA GLY A 128 -15.19 1.53 4.75
C GLY A 128 -15.81 0.20 4.36
N ARG A 129 -15.27 -0.47 3.34
CA ARG A 129 -15.70 -1.83 2.95
C ARG A 129 -15.19 -2.91 3.90
N GLY A 130 -14.26 -2.58 4.78
CA GLY A 130 -13.62 -3.53 5.66
C GLY A 130 -12.65 -4.49 4.96
N THR A 131 -12.06 -4.08 3.85
CA THR A 131 -11.13 -4.92 3.06
C THR A 131 -9.99 -5.46 3.92
N TRP A 132 -9.37 -4.61 4.72
CA TRP A 132 -8.22 -5.01 5.56
C TRP A 132 -8.64 -5.88 6.73
N THR A 133 -9.76 -5.56 7.37
CA THR A 133 -10.32 -6.36 8.46
C THR A 133 -10.75 -7.75 7.97
N ALA A 134 -11.33 -7.83 6.79
CA ALA A 134 -11.71 -9.11 6.18
C ALA A 134 -10.48 -9.98 5.89
N LEU A 135 -9.38 -9.38 5.41
CA LEU A 135 -8.13 -10.09 5.24
C LEU A 135 -7.60 -10.63 6.57
N GLU A 136 -7.57 -9.82 7.62
CA GLU A 136 -7.13 -10.25 8.95
C GLU A 136 -7.92 -11.46 9.44
N ARG A 137 -9.24 -11.47 9.25
CA ARG A 137 -10.08 -12.61 9.63
C ARG A 137 -9.75 -13.85 8.82
N ALA A 138 -9.55 -13.71 7.52
CA ALA A 138 -9.19 -14.82 6.63
C ALA A 138 -7.87 -15.47 7.04
N LEU A 139 -6.90 -14.67 7.51
CA LEU A 139 -5.61 -15.18 7.99
C LEU A 139 -5.73 -16.05 9.24
N ARG A 140 -6.75 -15.80 10.06
CA ARG A 140 -6.99 -16.51 11.33
C ARG A 140 -7.91 -17.72 11.17
N ALA A 141 -8.61 -17.83 10.08
CA ALA A 141 -9.59 -18.91 9.83
C ALA A 141 -8.95 -20.29 9.62
#